data_c534f66d8cbad853ced2e81945525f2f
#
_entry.id   c534f66d8cbad853ced2e81945525f2f
#
_cell.length_a   1.000
_cell.length_b   1.000
_cell.length_c   1.000
_cell.angle_alpha   90.00
_cell.angle_beta   90.00
_cell.angle_gamma   90.00
#
_symmetry.space_group_name_H-M   'P 1'
#
loop_
_entity.id
_entity.type
_entity.pdbx_description
1 polymer ?
#
loop_
_entity_poly.entity_id
_entity_poly.type
_entity_poly.pdbx_seq_one_letter_code
_entity_poly.pdbx_strand_id
1 'polypeptide(L)'
;MPQTTAAAMIVPEVWGDMAQAQFTGKVRVAGSSAVLDDNTLEGAPGDTIHFPKWGALGELDELTESTPMTPAAMSTDDATATIKEVGKAVEITDKARLVSLGDPEAEARRQFGVLAARKVDADLIKQAQADETAQGGGNPFRFTTAAGRLKFTWLDAMVPAIGQFGDEWEPDDFAGLYINSVQLGEAMADPQFVDASKLGSGESAAVTGSIGRIGGVSVFVTNRVAAGKFLLLKTGSLGLLYKRRPLVESDRDILARSTVVTTTLHYAVKRLDDRGVAVGTLATT
;
A
#
# COMPACT_ATOMS: atom_id res chain seq x y z
N MET A 1 15.49 -5.48 -28.72
CA MET A 1 14.51 -4.89 -27.78
C MET A 1 13.12 -5.14 -28.30
N PRO A 2 12.11 -5.45 -27.47
CA PRO A 2 10.75 -5.60 -27.93
C PRO A 2 10.21 -4.24 -28.40
N GLN A 3 9.83 -4.14 -29.66
CA GLN A 3 9.28 -2.93 -30.26
C GLN A 3 7.76 -3.02 -30.32
N THR A 4 7.08 -1.93 -30.05
CA THR A 4 5.64 -1.82 -30.32
C THR A 4 5.45 -1.59 -31.82
N THR A 5 4.99 -2.63 -32.50
CA THR A 5 4.78 -2.62 -33.95
C THR A 5 3.34 -2.27 -34.29
N ALA A 6 3.04 -1.94 -35.55
CA ALA A 6 1.68 -1.66 -36.00
C ALA A 6 0.69 -2.82 -35.78
N ALA A 7 1.18 -4.07 -35.72
CA ALA A 7 0.36 -5.25 -35.41
C ALA A 7 -0.07 -5.33 -33.93
N ALA A 8 0.62 -4.62 -33.05
CA ALA A 8 0.28 -4.54 -31.62
C ALA A 8 -0.64 -3.34 -31.28
N MET A 9 -0.98 -2.52 -32.29
CA MET A 9 -1.82 -1.34 -32.14
C MET A 9 -3.16 -1.54 -32.85
N ILE A 10 -4.22 -0.99 -32.27
CA ILE A 10 -5.55 -1.02 -32.88
C ILE A 10 -5.59 -0.07 -34.06
N VAL A 11 -5.86 -0.59 -35.27
CA VAL A 11 -5.97 0.19 -36.49
C VAL A 11 -7.45 0.65 -36.65
N PRO A 12 -7.72 1.90 -37.03
CA PRO A 12 -9.01 2.57 -36.80
C PRO A 12 -10.20 2.14 -37.66
N GLU A 13 -10.12 1.11 -38.46
CA GLU A 13 -11.22 0.74 -39.35
C GLU A 13 -12.51 0.21 -38.69
N VAL A 14 -12.48 -0.18 -37.40
CA VAL A 14 -13.62 -0.82 -36.70
C VAL A 14 -13.91 -0.27 -35.30
N TRP A 15 -13.03 0.50 -34.67
CA TRP A 15 -13.15 0.82 -33.26
C TRP A 15 -12.97 2.33 -32.96
N GLY A 16 -13.85 3.14 -33.52
CA GLY A 16 -13.77 4.62 -33.46
C GLY A 16 -13.87 5.08 -32.03
N ASP A 17 -13.72 4.90 -30.94
CA ASP A 17 -13.72 5.59 -29.62
C ASP A 17 -13.28 4.74 -28.40
N MET A 18 -12.81 3.51 -28.60
CA MET A 18 -12.46 2.63 -27.48
C MET A 18 -11.00 2.67 -27.03
N ALA A 19 -10.20 3.62 -27.49
CA ALA A 19 -8.75 3.68 -27.16
C ALA A 19 -8.43 4.26 -25.78
N GLN A 20 -9.36 4.33 -24.86
CA GLN A 20 -9.04 4.58 -23.46
C GLN A 20 -8.85 3.24 -22.74
N ALA A 21 -7.61 2.78 -22.70
CA ALA A 21 -7.25 1.75 -21.75
C ALA A 21 -7.58 2.26 -20.34
N GLN A 22 -8.72 1.89 -19.80
CA GLN A 22 -9.14 2.28 -18.46
C GLN A 22 -8.28 1.52 -17.44
N PHE A 23 -7.15 2.12 -17.10
CA PHE A 23 -6.37 1.67 -15.95
C PHE A 23 -7.10 2.06 -14.66
N THR A 24 -8.01 1.20 -14.23
CA THR A 24 -8.85 1.37 -13.03
C THR A 24 -8.15 0.90 -11.76
N GLY A 25 -6.91 1.21 -11.57
CA GLY A 25 -6.24 0.89 -10.30
C GLY A 25 -5.97 2.16 -9.50
N LYS A 26 -6.80 2.46 -8.53
CA LYS A 26 -6.54 3.54 -7.59
C LYS A 26 -5.41 3.14 -6.64
N VAL A 27 -4.51 4.07 -6.35
CA VAL A 27 -3.55 3.97 -5.24
C VAL A 27 -4.34 4.06 -3.94
N ARG A 28 -4.09 3.16 -3.00
CA ARG A 28 -4.87 3.06 -1.77
C ARG A 28 -4.03 3.32 -0.52
N VAL A 29 -2.81 2.80 -0.46
CA VAL A 29 -1.94 2.91 0.70
C VAL A 29 -1.06 4.15 0.61
N ALA A 30 -0.38 4.38 -0.51
CA ALA A 30 0.54 5.51 -0.67
C ALA A 30 -0.15 6.89 -0.56
N GLY A 31 -1.46 6.98 -0.79
CA GLY A 31 -2.24 8.21 -0.61
C GLY A 31 -3.00 8.29 0.70
N SER A 32 -2.76 7.38 1.65
CA SER A 32 -3.44 7.35 2.95
C SER A 32 -2.59 8.02 4.04
N SER A 33 -3.23 8.37 5.15
CA SER A 33 -2.53 8.88 6.34
C SER A 33 -1.58 7.87 7.00
N ALA A 34 -1.64 6.58 6.59
CA ALA A 34 -0.69 5.57 7.06
C ALA A 34 0.75 5.85 6.64
N VAL A 35 0.96 6.62 5.57
CA VAL A 35 2.27 6.84 4.97
C VAL A 35 2.74 8.26 5.27
N LEU A 36 3.94 8.37 5.84
CA LEU A 36 4.70 9.60 5.91
C LEU A 36 5.54 9.73 4.65
N ASP A 37 5.20 10.72 3.81
CA ASP A 37 5.97 11.08 2.61
C ASP A 37 7.05 12.09 3.02
N ASP A 38 8.32 11.74 2.79
CA ASP A 38 9.46 12.60 3.09
C ASP A 38 10.32 12.80 1.84
N ASN A 39 10.66 14.05 1.58
CA ASN A 39 11.47 14.48 0.42
C ASN A 39 12.85 14.99 0.82
N THR A 40 13.28 14.82 2.08
CA THR A 40 14.56 15.36 2.59
C THR A 40 15.79 14.84 1.85
N LEU A 41 15.64 13.73 1.13
CA LEU A 41 16.72 13.09 0.38
C LEU A 41 16.78 13.50 -1.09
N GLU A 42 15.87 14.30 -1.56
CA GLU A 42 15.90 14.75 -2.95
C GLU A 42 17.17 15.59 -3.17
N GLY A 43 18.10 15.06 -3.99
CA GLY A 43 19.39 15.70 -4.28
C GLY A 43 20.53 15.45 -3.27
N ALA A 44 20.30 14.79 -2.13
CA ALA A 44 21.35 14.46 -1.17
C ALA A 44 22.16 13.21 -1.59
N PRO A 45 23.47 13.10 -1.32
CA PRO A 45 24.25 11.88 -1.59
C PRO A 45 23.85 10.75 -0.62
N GLY A 46 24.05 9.49 -1.05
CA GLY A 46 23.78 8.29 -0.26
C GLY A 46 22.69 7.39 -0.87
N ASP A 47 22.73 6.12 -0.55
CA ASP A 47 21.80 5.08 -1.02
C ASP A 47 21.01 4.39 0.11
N THR A 48 21.43 4.64 1.34
CA THR A 48 20.85 4.03 2.54
C THR A 48 20.35 5.11 3.49
N ILE A 49 19.18 4.89 4.05
CA ILE A 49 18.52 5.80 4.97
C ILE A 49 18.31 5.11 6.29
N HIS A 50 18.59 5.83 7.35
CA HIS A 50 18.42 5.39 8.73
C HIS A 50 17.16 6.03 9.33
N PHE A 51 16.29 5.19 9.88
CA PHE A 51 15.11 5.61 10.63
C PHE A 51 15.31 5.24 12.08
N PRO A 52 15.66 6.20 12.96
CA PRO A 52 15.79 5.92 14.37
C PRO A 52 14.42 5.59 14.96
N LYS A 53 14.34 4.49 15.69
CA LYS A 53 13.16 4.08 16.47
C LYS A 53 13.51 4.17 17.95
N TRP A 54 12.62 4.75 18.74
CA TRP A 54 12.75 4.77 20.19
C TRP A 54 12.14 3.51 20.79
N GLY A 55 12.88 2.86 21.68
CA GLY A 55 12.34 1.78 22.50
C GLY A 55 11.33 2.34 23.52
N ALA A 56 10.23 1.63 23.72
CA ALA A 56 9.27 1.98 24.76
C ALA A 56 9.89 1.79 26.15
N LEU A 57 9.69 2.75 27.03
CA LEU A 57 9.93 2.58 28.47
C LEU A 57 8.81 1.70 29.04
N GLY A 58 9.13 0.92 30.08
CA GLY A 58 8.13 0.15 30.81
C GLY A 58 7.13 1.04 31.55
N GLU A 59 6.22 0.40 32.28
CA GLU A 59 5.30 1.10 33.19
C GLU A 59 6.04 1.82 34.32
N LEU A 60 5.36 2.80 34.94
CA LEU A 60 5.92 3.51 36.09
C LEU A 60 5.98 2.58 37.31
N ASP A 61 7.09 2.63 38.03
CA ASP A 61 7.28 1.90 39.27
C ASP A 61 6.57 2.59 40.44
N GLU A 62 5.95 1.82 41.33
CA GLU A 62 5.45 2.34 42.58
C GLU A 62 6.62 2.72 43.47
N LEU A 63 6.61 3.94 43.97
CA LEU A 63 7.69 4.46 44.84
C LEU A 63 7.37 4.23 46.30
N THR A 64 8.35 3.70 47.01
CA THR A 64 8.29 3.59 48.48
C THR A 64 9.11 4.73 49.10
N GLU A 65 8.64 5.30 50.21
CA GLU A 65 9.33 6.37 50.92
C GLU A 65 10.76 5.94 51.28
N SER A 66 11.73 6.82 51.03
CA SER A 66 13.15 6.62 51.26
C SER A 66 13.87 5.62 50.34
N THR A 67 13.23 5.09 49.31
CA THR A 67 13.89 4.23 48.32
C THR A 67 14.24 5.04 47.08
N PRO A 68 15.53 5.12 46.65
CA PRO A 68 15.92 5.83 45.43
C PRO A 68 15.34 5.14 44.21
N MET A 69 14.87 5.94 43.21
CA MET A 69 14.45 5.41 41.89
C MET A 69 15.63 4.78 41.18
N THR A 70 15.38 3.66 40.51
CA THR A 70 16.34 3.03 39.60
C THR A 70 16.18 3.66 38.21
N PRO A 71 17.22 4.32 37.65
CA PRO A 71 17.12 4.88 36.29
C PRO A 71 16.94 3.79 35.26
N ALA A 72 15.92 3.92 34.40
CA ALA A 72 15.75 3.08 33.24
C ALA A 72 16.55 3.65 32.05
N ALA A 73 17.23 2.80 31.31
CA ALA A 73 17.95 3.22 30.11
C ALA A 73 16.99 3.32 28.92
N MET A 74 17.02 4.45 28.23
CA MET A 74 16.35 4.57 26.92
C MET A 74 17.21 3.89 25.86
N SER A 75 16.57 3.10 25.03
CA SER A 75 17.20 2.48 23.85
C SER A 75 16.68 3.11 22.56
N THR A 76 17.58 3.25 21.60
CA THR A 76 17.21 3.59 20.22
C THR A 76 17.59 2.44 19.33
N ASP A 77 16.68 2.06 18.46
CA ASP A 77 16.91 1.07 17.42
C ASP A 77 17.00 1.76 16.06
N ASP A 78 17.73 1.18 15.12
CA ASP A 78 17.96 1.78 13.80
C ASP A 78 17.40 0.88 12.71
N ALA A 79 16.38 1.38 12.02
CA ALA A 79 15.80 0.71 10.89
C ALA A 79 16.32 1.31 9.58
N THR A 80 17.06 0.53 8.80
CA THR A 80 17.63 0.98 7.53
C THR A 80 16.74 0.67 6.34
N ALA A 81 16.68 1.57 5.36
CA ALA A 81 16.05 1.35 4.08
C ALA A 81 17.03 1.69 2.95
N THR A 82 17.13 0.79 1.96
CA THR A 82 17.95 1.01 0.77
C THR A 82 17.09 1.58 -0.35
N ILE A 83 17.62 2.60 -1.02
CA ILE A 83 16.97 3.21 -2.18
C ILE A 83 16.99 2.20 -3.33
N LYS A 84 15.84 2.00 -3.95
CA LYS A 84 15.69 1.17 -5.14
C LYS A 84 15.30 2.02 -6.34
N GLU A 85 15.84 1.65 -7.48
CA GLU A 85 15.47 2.16 -8.78
C GLU A 85 14.42 1.25 -9.41
N VAL A 86 13.36 1.84 -9.92
CA VAL A 86 12.35 1.15 -10.72
C VAL A 86 12.06 1.97 -11.97
N GLY A 87 11.87 1.29 -13.08
CA GLY A 87 11.59 1.95 -14.35
C GLY A 87 10.93 1.03 -15.36
N LYS A 88 10.45 1.63 -16.42
CA LYS A 88 9.90 0.93 -17.58
C LYS A 88 10.16 1.75 -18.85
N ALA A 89 10.42 1.04 -19.96
CA ALA A 89 10.59 1.63 -21.27
C ALA A 89 9.56 1.05 -22.24
N VAL A 90 9.12 1.88 -23.18
CA VAL A 90 8.29 1.50 -24.32
C VAL A 90 8.94 2.08 -25.57
N GLU A 91 9.08 1.27 -26.61
CA GLU A 91 9.58 1.68 -27.91
C GLU A 91 8.42 1.69 -28.91
N ILE A 92 8.19 2.83 -29.56
CA ILE A 92 7.08 3.07 -30.48
C ILE A 92 7.67 3.37 -31.84
N THR A 93 7.37 2.53 -32.84
CA THR A 93 7.86 2.73 -34.20
C THR A 93 7.13 3.87 -34.90
N ASP A 94 7.79 4.60 -35.82
CA ASP A 94 7.19 5.66 -36.61
C ASP A 94 5.95 5.17 -37.37
N LYS A 95 5.97 3.93 -37.87
CA LYS A 95 4.81 3.33 -38.55
C LYS A 95 3.62 3.15 -37.57
N ALA A 96 3.88 2.67 -36.35
CA ALA A 96 2.82 2.52 -35.34
C ALA A 96 2.20 3.87 -35.00
N ARG A 97 3.02 4.91 -34.86
CA ARG A 97 2.56 6.29 -34.58
C ARG A 97 1.69 6.87 -35.70
N LEU A 98 2.02 6.59 -36.96
CA LEU A 98 1.30 7.10 -38.12
C LEU A 98 -0.04 6.40 -38.36
N VAL A 99 -0.15 5.11 -38.01
CA VAL A 99 -1.31 4.25 -38.30
C VAL A 99 -2.25 4.12 -37.11
N SER A 100 -1.76 4.36 -35.88
CA SER A 100 -2.58 4.22 -34.68
C SER A 100 -3.63 5.32 -34.54
N LEU A 101 -4.76 4.96 -33.96
CA LEU A 101 -5.75 5.92 -33.49
C LEU A 101 -5.25 6.56 -32.18
N GLY A 102 -5.17 7.90 -32.15
CA GLY A 102 -4.70 8.65 -30.98
C GLY A 102 -3.17 8.74 -30.90
N ASP A 103 -2.69 9.28 -29.78
CA ASP A 103 -1.26 9.46 -29.50
C ASP A 103 -0.73 8.35 -28.56
N PRO A 104 0.00 7.36 -29.11
CA PRO A 104 0.53 6.26 -28.28
C PRO A 104 1.59 6.71 -27.28
N GLU A 105 2.25 7.84 -27.52
CA GLU A 105 3.24 8.40 -26.60
C GLU A 105 2.57 9.01 -25.36
N ALA A 106 1.50 9.79 -25.57
CA ALA A 106 0.71 10.34 -24.47
C ALA A 106 0.08 9.24 -23.60
N GLU A 107 -0.42 8.16 -24.24
CA GLU A 107 -0.98 7.01 -23.53
C GLU A 107 0.10 6.25 -22.73
N ALA A 108 1.31 6.07 -23.29
CA ALA A 108 2.42 5.46 -22.58
C ALA A 108 2.78 6.27 -21.31
N ARG A 109 2.86 7.61 -21.42
CA ARG A 109 3.13 8.50 -20.28
C ARG A 109 2.05 8.39 -19.21
N ARG A 110 0.77 8.37 -19.62
CA ARG A 110 -0.35 8.18 -18.69
C ARG A 110 -0.26 6.84 -17.95
N GLN A 111 0.03 5.77 -18.67
CA GLN A 111 0.19 4.43 -18.07
C GLN A 111 1.39 4.37 -17.12
N PHE A 112 2.50 5.01 -17.44
CA PHE A 112 3.68 5.04 -16.57
C PHE A 112 3.38 5.64 -15.21
N GLY A 113 2.62 6.74 -15.14
CA GLY A 113 2.19 7.34 -13.87
C GLY A 113 1.39 6.36 -13.01
N VAL A 114 0.43 5.66 -13.63
CA VAL A 114 -0.38 4.65 -12.93
C VAL A 114 0.45 3.44 -12.48
N LEU A 115 1.37 2.97 -13.32
CA LEU A 115 2.23 1.83 -13.00
C LEU A 115 3.23 2.16 -11.89
N ALA A 116 3.81 3.37 -11.89
CA ALA A 116 4.69 3.85 -10.83
C ALA A 116 3.95 3.89 -9.49
N ALA A 117 2.78 4.49 -9.45
CA ALA A 117 1.93 4.57 -8.26
C ALA A 117 1.54 3.18 -7.73
N ARG A 118 1.15 2.27 -8.63
CA ARG A 118 0.85 0.87 -8.26
C ARG A 118 2.05 0.11 -7.73
N LYS A 119 3.25 0.38 -8.24
CA LYS A 119 4.48 -0.26 -7.77
C LYS A 119 4.83 0.20 -6.36
N VAL A 120 4.75 1.50 -6.09
CA VAL A 120 4.97 2.07 -4.75
C VAL A 120 3.98 1.47 -3.75
N ASP A 121 2.70 1.42 -4.11
CA ASP A 121 1.64 0.85 -3.26
C ASP A 121 1.89 -0.63 -2.92
N ALA A 122 2.30 -1.42 -3.91
CA ALA A 122 2.65 -2.82 -3.72
C ALA A 122 3.86 -3.02 -2.79
N ASP A 123 4.87 -2.16 -2.92
CA ASP A 123 6.07 -2.23 -2.10
C ASP A 123 5.81 -1.77 -0.65
N LEU A 124 4.93 -0.77 -0.44
CA LEU A 124 4.47 -0.37 0.89
C LEU A 124 3.74 -1.52 1.59
N ILE A 125 2.80 -2.18 0.90
CA ILE A 125 2.08 -3.34 1.45
C ILE A 125 3.06 -4.49 1.76
N LYS A 126 4.01 -4.76 0.86
CA LYS A 126 5.03 -5.78 1.10
C LYS A 126 5.87 -5.45 2.33
N GLN A 127 6.27 -4.19 2.48
CA GLN A 127 7.06 -3.73 3.62
C GLN A 127 6.25 -3.77 4.92
N ALA A 128 4.97 -3.41 4.89
CA ALA A 128 4.09 -3.52 6.05
C ALA A 128 3.97 -4.97 6.56
N GLN A 129 3.97 -5.94 5.66
CA GLN A 129 3.85 -7.36 5.98
C GLN A 129 5.19 -8.06 6.30
N ALA A 130 6.32 -7.39 6.09
CA ALA A 130 7.64 -7.99 6.25
C ALA A 130 7.98 -8.28 7.71
N ASP A 131 8.65 -9.42 7.96
CA ASP A 131 9.28 -9.74 9.23
C ASP A 131 10.73 -9.28 9.18
N GLU A 132 11.09 -8.33 10.02
CA GLU A 132 12.42 -7.73 10.04
C GLU A 132 13.04 -7.81 11.43
N THR A 133 13.45 -9.00 11.82
CA THR A 133 14.12 -9.20 13.11
C THR A 133 15.61 -8.90 13.08
N ALA A 134 16.25 -8.92 11.90
CA ALA A 134 17.69 -8.87 11.75
C ALA A 134 18.28 -7.44 11.61
N GLN A 135 17.46 -6.40 11.50
CA GLN A 135 17.90 -5.02 11.24
C GLN A 135 17.26 -3.98 12.17
N GLY A 136 17.04 -4.33 13.42
CA GLY A 136 16.41 -3.42 14.37
C GLY A 136 14.93 -3.11 14.09
N GLY A 137 14.32 -3.79 13.15
CA GLY A 137 12.88 -3.73 12.89
C GLY A 137 12.16 -4.79 13.69
N GLY A 138 11.18 -4.42 14.49
CA GLY A 138 10.26 -5.36 15.13
C GLY A 138 9.33 -6.01 14.10
N ASN A 139 8.52 -6.95 14.56
CA ASN A 139 7.50 -7.58 13.74
C ASN A 139 6.16 -6.86 13.91
N PRO A 140 5.33 -6.76 12.87
CA PRO A 140 3.98 -6.27 13.01
C PRO A 140 3.17 -7.23 13.89
N PHE A 141 2.07 -6.75 14.46
CA PHE A 141 1.11 -7.63 15.10
C PHE A 141 0.56 -8.63 14.11
N ARG A 142 0.62 -9.91 14.44
CA ARG A 142 0.14 -10.99 13.59
C ARG A 142 -0.85 -11.87 14.32
N PHE A 143 -1.95 -12.15 13.67
CA PHE A 143 -2.94 -13.09 14.19
C PHE A 143 -3.54 -13.89 13.03
N THR A 144 -4.00 -15.09 13.38
CA THR A 144 -4.73 -15.95 12.45
C THR A 144 -6.11 -16.16 13.02
N THR A 145 -7.12 -16.13 12.17
CA THR A 145 -8.50 -16.44 12.59
C THR A 145 -8.58 -17.87 13.13
N ALA A 146 -9.56 -18.12 13.99
CA ALA A 146 -9.73 -19.45 14.58
C ALA A 146 -9.95 -20.52 13.50
N ALA A 147 -9.54 -21.76 13.77
CA ALA A 147 -9.69 -22.89 12.86
C ALA A 147 -11.16 -23.04 12.41
N GLY A 148 -11.36 -23.25 11.11
CA GLY A 148 -12.70 -23.32 10.50
C GLY A 148 -13.32 -21.97 10.15
N ARG A 149 -12.66 -20.86 10.45
CA ARG A 149 -13.07 -19.49 10.11
C ARG A 149 -12.40 -19.05 8.82
N LEU A 150 -12.90 -19.54 7.69
CA LEU A 150 -12.31 -19.36 6.36
C LEU A 150 -12.77 -18.08 5.66
N LYS A 151 -13.78 -17.39 6.21
CA LYS A 151 -14.36 -16.20 5.60
C LYS A 151 -14.03 -14.96 6.42
N PHE A 152 -13.91 -13.85 5.73
CA PHE A 152 -13.71 -12.55 6.35
C PHE A 152 -15.02 -12.05 6.95
N THR A 153 -15.11 -12.04 8.26
CA THR A 153 -16.22 -11.48 9.02
C THR A 153 -15.72 -10.45 10.02
N TRP A 154 -16.62 -9.60 10.51
CA TRP A 154 -16.33 -8.66 11.60
C TRP A 154 -15.69 -9.36 12.80
N LEU A 155 -16.34 -10.43 13.24
CA LEU A 155 -15.93 -11.15 14.45
C LEU A 155 -14.55 -11.79 14.30
N ASP A 156 -14.22 -12.27 13.11
CA ASP A 156 -12.98 -13.01 12.87
C ASP A 156 -11.81 -12.09 12.53
N ALA A 157 -12.07 -10.90 11.98
CA ALA A 157 -11.04 -9.99 11.56
C ALA A 157 -10.75 -8.90 12.59
N MET A 158 -11.79 -8.23 13.09
CA MET A 158 -11.59 -7.04 13.91
C MET A 158 -11.47 -7.36 15.40
N VAL A 159 -12.19 -8.33 15.92
CA VAL A 159 -12.12 -8.68 17.36
C VAL A 159 -10.70 -9.14 17.76
N PRO A 160 -10.00 -10.00 17.00
CA PRO A 160 -8.61 -10.32 17.28
C PRO A 160 -7.67 -9.12 17.12
N ALA A 161 -7.92 -8.23 16.15
CA ALA A 161 -7.12 -7.02 15.98
C ALA A 161 -7.26 -6.09 17.20
N ILE A 162 -8.50 -5.84 17.67
CA ILE A 162 -8.78 -5.06 18.87
C ILE A 162 -8.05 -5.67 20.08
N GLY A 163 -8.08 -7.00 20.23
CA GLY A 163 -7.40 -7.71 21.31
C GLY A 163 -5.87 -7.57 21.25
N GLN A 164 -5.28 -7.42 20.06
CA GLN A 164 -3.83 -7.20 19.91
C GLN A 164 -3.40 -5.79 20.35
N PHE A 165 -4.24 -4.79 20.10
CA PHE A 165 -3.94 -3.41 20.50
C PHE A 165 -4.32 -3.15 21.96
N GLY A 166 -5.29 -3.89 22.52
CA GLY A 166 -5.75 -3.71 23.89
C GLY A 166 -6.17 -2.25 24.18
N ASP A 167 -5.55 -1.66 25.20
CA ASP A 167 -5.84 -0.28 25.61
C ASP A 167 -5.36 0.78 24.58
N GLU A 168 -4.50 0.41 23.63
CA GLU A 168 -4.04 1.27 22.53
C GLU A 168 -5.03 1.29 21.33
N TRP A 169 -6.20 0.66 21.48
CA TRP A 169 -7.20 0.65 20.41
C TRP A 169 -7.99 1.95 20.38
N GLU A 170 -7.64 2.82 19.46
CA GLU A 170 -8.41 4.01 19.10
C GLU A 170 -8.75 3.99 17.60
N PRO A 171 -10.03 3.89 17.21
CA PRO A 171 -10.42 3.78 15.79
C PRO A 171 -9.96 4.94 14.92
N ASP A 172 -9.86 6.14 15.49
CA ASP A 172 -9.47 7.36 14.76
C ASP A 172 -7.96 7.42 14.47
N ASP A 173 -7.15 6.64 15.18
CA ASP A 173 -5.71 6.52 14.93
C ASP A 173 -5.39 5.68 13.69
N PHE A 174 -6.37 4.90 13.22
CA PHE A 174 -6.16 4.02 12.08
C PHE A 174 -6.44 4.72 10.77
N ALA A 175 -5.46 4.68 9.87
CA ALA A 175 -5.60 5.13 8.50
C ALA A 175 -6.57 4.27 7.70
N GLY A 176 -6.65 2.97 8.00
CA GLY A 176 -7.60 2.09 7.36
C GLY A 176 -7.32 0.60 7.48
N LEU A 177 -8.35 -0.15 7.16
CA LEU A 177 -8.32 -1.60 6.98
C LEU A 177 -8.27 -1.93 5.49
N TYR A 178 -7.23 -2.64 5.06
CA TYR A 178 -6.99 -3.00 3.67
C TYR A 178 -7.28 -4.48 3.44
N ILE A 179 -8.23 -4.75 2.57
CA ILE A 179 -8.72 -6.11 2.26
C ILE A 179 -8.65 -6.40 0.76
N ASN A 180 -8.66 -7.68 0.41
CA ASN A 180 -8.76 -8.12 -0.98
C ASN A 180 -10.21 -8.06 -1.48
N SER A 181 -10.41 -7.98 -2.81
CA SER A 181 -11.74 -7.97 -3.42
C SER A 181 -12.58 -9.22 -3.12
N VAL A 182 -11.97 -10.37 -2.89
CA VAL A 182 -12.66 -11.61 -2.48
C VAL A 182 -13.26 -11.41 -1.09
N GLN A 183 -12.49 -10.87 -0.15
CA GLN A 183 -12.93 -10.60 1.22
C GLN A 183 -14.00 -9.51 1.28
N LEU A 184 -14.02 -8.58 0.30
CA LEU A 184 -15.11 -7.63 0.14
C LEU A 184 -16.45 -8.35 -0.04
N GLY A 185 -16.50 -9.33 -0.95
CA GLY A 185 -17.70 -10.13 -1.17
C GLY A 185 -18.14 -10.91 0.07
N GLU A 186 -17.18 -11.44 0.82
CA GLU A 186 -17.44 -12.14 2.09
C GLU A 186 -18.00 -11.21 3.17
N ALA A 187 -17.41 -10.01 3.31
CA ALA A 187 -17.88 -8.99 4.24
C ALA A 187 -19.31 -8.52 3.90
N MET A 188 -19.61 -8.37 2.60
CA MET A 188 -20.96 -8.00 2.16
C MET A 188 -21.99 -9.10 2.40
N ALA A 189 -21.58 -10.34 2.52
CA ALA A 189 -22.45 -11.48 2.87
C ALA A 189 -22.63 -11.67 4.38
N ASP A 190 -21.88 -10.95 5.21
CA ASP A 190 -21.98 -11.04 6.68
C ASP A 190 -23.28 -10.37 7.17
N PRO A 191 -24.20 -11.13 7.81
CA PRO A 191 -25.46 -10.57 8.32
C PRO A 191 -25.26 -9.45 9.34
N GLN A 192 -24.19 -9.47 10.11
CA GLN A 192 -23.89 -8.41 11.08
C GLN A 192 -23.52 -7.09 10.39
N PHE A 193 -23.00 -7.17 9.19
CA PHE A 193 -22.58 -6.02 8.41
C PHE A 193 -23.72 -5.46 7.53
N VAL A 194 -24.60 -6.31 7.03
CA VAL A 194 -25.69 -5.96 6.11
C VAL A 194 -26.90 -5.40 6.84
N ASP A 195 -27.07 -5.73 8.12
CA ASP A 195 -28.25 -5.33 8.90
C ASP A 195 -28.17 -3.86 9.35
N ALA A 196 -28.64 -2.99 8.48
CA ALA A 196 -28.69 -1.53 8.72
C ALA A 196 -29.50 -1.15 9.96
N SER A 197 -30.44 -2.00 10.41
CA SER A 197 -31.25 -1.76 11.61
C SER A 197 -30.42 -1.78 12.89
N LYS A 198 -29.26 -2.47 12.85
CA LYS A 198 -28.30 -2.53 13.96
C LYS A 198 -27.30 -1.38 13.96
N LEU A 199 -27.06 -0.75 12.81
CA LEU A 199 -26.11 0.36 12.65
C LEU A 199 -26.72 1.76 12.88
N GLY A 200 -28.03 1.89 12.98
CA GLY A 200 -28.70 3.17 13.21
C GLY A 200 -28.66 4.17 12.06
N SER A 201 -28.05 3.83 10.93
CA SER A 201 -28.04 4.62 9.70
C SER A 201 -28.90 3.94 8.63
N GLY A 202 -29.78 4.69 7.98
CA GLY A 202 -30.81 4.17 7.07
C GLY A 202 -30.33 3.58 5.74
N GLU A 203 -29.02 3.42 5.53
CA GLU A 203 -28.46 2.87 4.30
C GLU A 203 -27.59 1.65 4.58
N SER A 204 -27.94 0.51 4.00
CA SER A 204 -27.13 -0.70 4.12
C SER A 204 -25.98 -0.70 3.12
N ALA A 205 -24.85 -1.29 3.50
CA ALA A 205 -23.68 -1.48 2.64
C ALA A 205 -24.00 -2.25 1.35
N ALA A 206 -24.98 -3.15 1.40
CA ALA A 206 -25.45 -3.91 0.24
C ALA A 206 -26.11 -3.02 -0.83
N VAL A 207 -26.73 -1.92 -0.44
CA VAL A 207 -27.39 -0.98 -1.36
C VAL A 207 -26.39 0.02 -1.94
N THR A 208 -25.49 0.52 -1.12
CA THR A 208 -24.51 1.54 -1.55
C THR A 208 -23.29 0.96 -2.24
N GLY A 209 -23.03 -0.35 -2.13
CA GLY A 209 -21.83 -1.00 -2.65
C GLY A 209 -20.54 -0.56 -1.96
N SER A 210 -20.64 0.21 -0.89
CA SER A 210 -19.51 0.69 -0.08
C SER A 210 -19.54 0.03 1.27
N ILE A 211 -18.43 -0.56 1.70
CA ILE A 211 -18.32 -1.14 3.04
C ILE A 211 -18.29 -0.06 4.13
N GLY A 212 -17.92 1.16 3.79
CA GLY A 212 -17.86 2.24 4.76
C GLY A 212 -16.80 2.01 5.85
N ARG A 213 -17.25 1.85 7.09
CA ARG A 213 -16.39 1.67 8.27
C ARG A 213 -16.73 0.34 8.97
N ILE A 214 -15.69 -0.36 9.42
CA ILE A 214 -15.80 -1.53 10.28
C ILE A 214 -15.09 -1.20 11.61
N GLY A 215 -15.82 -1.28 12.74
CA GLY A 215 -15.25 -0.93 14.06
C GLY A 215 -14.75 0.50 14.17
N GLY A 216 -15.36 1.43 13.44
CA GLY A 216 -14.91 2.80 13.36
C GLY A 216 -13.79 3.05 12.32
N VAL A 217 -13.14 2.00 11.78
CA VAL A 217 -12.04 2.10 10.83
C VAL A 217 -12.55 2.03 9.39
N SER A 218 -12.06 2.92 8.53
CA SER A 218 -12.40 2.95 7.10
C SER A 218 -11.84 1.74 6.37
N VAL A 219 -12.63 1.13 5.46
CA VAL A 219 -12.23 -0.06 4.71
C VAL A 219 -11.86 0.29 3.28
N PHE A 220 -10.67 -0.17 2.87
CA PHE A 220 -10.15 0.01 1.52
C PHE A 220 -9.90 -1.33 0.84
N VAL A 221 -10.35 -1.44 -0.41
CA VAL A 221 -10.16 -2.67 -1.19
C VAL A 221 -8.94 -2.52 -2.08
N THR A 222 -8.02 -3.47 -1.96
CA THR A 222 -6.84 -3.55 -2.82
C THR A 222 -6.43 -5.00 -3.07
N ASN A 223 -6.31 -5.39 -4.34
CA ASN A 223 -5.84 -6.72 -4.72
C ASN A 223 -4.31 -6.89 -4.55
N ARG A 224 -3.63 -5.90 -3.98
CA ARG A 224 -2.21 -6.00 -3.59
C ARG A 224 -2.02 -6.77 -2.29
N VAL A 225 -3.04 -6.76 -1.44
CA VAL A 225 -3.12 -7.68 -0.30
C VAL A 225 -3.53 -9.05 -0.83
N ALA A 226 -2.80 -10.10 -0.45
CA ALA A 226 -3.12 -11.45 -0.88
C ALA A 226 -4.51 -11.89 -0.38
N ALA A 227 -5.19 -12.72 -1.16
CA ALA A 227 -6.44 -13.32 -0.72
C ALA A 227 -6.23 -14.10 0.59
N GLY A 228 -7.16 -13.98 1.52
CA GLY A 228 -7.04 -14.57 2.85
C GLY A 228 -6.16 -13.78 3.83
N LYS A 229 -5.60 -12.64 3.43
CA LYS A 229 -4.89 -11.71 4.32
C LYS A 229 -5.57 -10.37 4.34
N PHE A 230 -5.47 -9.68 5.45
CA PHE A 230 -5.90 -8.30 5.60
C PHE A 230 -4.90 -7.51 6.44
N LEU A 231 -4.88 -6.21 6.25
CA LEU A 231 -3.86 -5.34 6.79
C LEU A 231 -4.54 -4.13 7.45
N LEU A 232 -4.26 -3.91 8.71
CA LEU A 232 -4.71 -2.74 9.47
C LEU A 232 -3.50 -1.84 9.73
N LEU A 233 -3.60 -0.57 9.37
CA LEU A 233 -2.51 0.40 9.48
C LEU A 233 -2.92 1.59 10.34
N LYS A 234 -2.09 1.93 11.33
CA LYS A 234 -2.17 3.22 12.02
C LYS A 234 -1.59 4.35 11.17
N THR A 235 -2.00 5.55 11.46
CA THR A 235 -1.46 6.77 10.85
C THR A 235 0.05 6.86 11.09
N GLY A 236 0.83 7.18 10.04
CA GLY A 236 2.28 7.33 10.13
C GLY A 236 3.07 6.05 10.34
N SER A 237 2.46 4.86 10.20
CA SER A 237 3.14 3.58 10.42
C SER A 237 4.15 3.20 9.33
N LEU A 238 4.04 3.78 8.14
CA LEU A 238 4.91 3.53 7.00
C LEU A 238 5.62 4.80 6.56
N GLY A 239 6.88 4.67 6.14
CA GLY A 239 7.67 5.74 5.53
C GLY A 239 7.86 5.50 4.03
N LEU A 240 7.67 6.55 3.25
CA LEU A 240 7.96 6.59 1.82
C LEU A 240 8.88 7.79 1.56
N LEU A 241 10.09 7.51 1.09
CA LEU A 241 11.08 8.54 0.81
C LEU A 241 11.43 8.51 -0.66
N TYR A 242 11.26 9.65 -1.30
CA TYR A 242 11.66 9.83 -2.68
C TYR A 242 13.08 10.41 -2.74
N LYS A 243 13.96 9.70 -3.46
CA LYS A 243 15.24 10.21 -3.89
C LYS A 243 15.09 11.00 -5.19
N ARG A 244 14.24 10.49 -6.07
CA ARG A 244 13.85 11.12 -7.33
C ARG A 244 12.43 10.69 -7.67
N ARG A 245 11.56 11.66 -7.83
CA ARG A 245 10.19 11.45 -8.26
C ARG A 245 10.13 10.87 -9.68
N PRO A 246 9.00 10.31 -10.12
CA PRO A 246 8.88 9.75 -11.47
C PRO A 246 9.32 10.77 -12.52
N LEU A 247 10.35 10.43 -13.27
CA LEU A 247 10.82 11.19 -14.42
C LEU A 247 10.47 10.41 -15.69
N VAL A 248 9.87 11.09 -16.65
CA VAL A 248 9.57 10.52 -17.96
C VAL A 248 10.45 11.21 -18.99
N GLU A 249 11.22 10.44 -19.70
CA GLU A 249 12.12 10.88 -20.77
C GLU A 249 11.76 10.22 -22.08
N SER A 250 11.91 10.94 -23.19
CA SER A 250 11.72 10.38 -24.52
C SER A 250 12.90 10.72 -25.40
N ASP A 251 13.38 9.72 -26.13
CA ASP A 251 14.45 9.90 -27.09
C ASP A 251 14.11 9.18 -28.39
N ARG A 252 14.64 9.73 -29.50
CA ARG A 252 14.38 9.20 -30.86
C ARG A 252 15.57 8.42 -31.38
N ASP A 253 15.36 7.15 -31.68
CA ASP A 253 16.32 6.35 -32.45
C ASP A 253 16.02 6.50 -33.95
N ILE A 254 16.92 7.22 -34.63
CA ILE A 254 16.76 7.51 -36.06
C ILE A 254 17.02 6.26 -36.90
N LEU A 255 17.92 5.37 -36.44
CA LEU A 255 18.28 4.16 -37.18
C LEU A 255 17.17 3.10 -37.06
N ALA A 256 16.62 2.93 -35.86
CA ALA A 256 15.48 2.06 -35.61
C ALA A 256 14.14 2.65 -36.09
N ARG A 257 14.11 3.94 -36.43
CA ARG A 257 12.88 4.68 -36.79
C ARG A 257 11.80 4.52 -35.73
N SER A 258 12.20 4.72 -34.50
CA SER A 258 11.36 4.57 -33.31
C SER A 258 11.62 5.68 -32.30
N THR A 259 10.64 5.92 -31.44
CA THR A 259 10.77 6.77 -30.27
C THR A 259 10.71 5.89 -29.02
N VAL A 260 11.72 6.00 -28.16
CA VAL A 260 11.76 5.30 -26.89
C VAL A 260 11.29 6.26 -25.81
N VAL A 261 10.27 5.85 -25.06
CA VAL A 261 9.76 6.59 -23.89
C VAL A 261 10.07 5.77 -22.65
N THR A 262 10.75 6.37 -21.70
CA THR A 262 11.16 5.70 -20.45
C THR A 262 10.59 6.42 -19.24
N THR A 263 10.40 5.69 -18.16
CA THR A 263 10.15 6.27 -16.84
C THR A 263 11.07 5.64 -15.83
N THR A 264 11.64 6.46 -14.95
CA THR A 264 12.47 6.02 -13.82
C THR A 264 12.02 6.69 -12.55
N LEU A 265 12.13 5.95 -11.43
CA LEU A 265 11.71 6.38 -10.11
C LEU A 265 12.68 5.79 -9.07
N HIS A 266 13.17 6.62 -8.16
CA HIS A 266 14.07 6.20 -7.08
C HIS A 266 13.41 6.51 -5.75
N TYR A 267 13.18 5.47 -4.94
CA TYR A 267 12.52 5.62 -3.64
C TYR A 267 12.93 4.50 -2.68
N ALA A 268 12.71 4.75 -1.42
CA ALA A 268 12.81 3.76 -0.36
C ALA A 268 11.48 3.68 0.39
N VAL A 269 11.12 2.49 0.85
CA VAL A 269 9.95 2.25 1.70
C VAL A 269 10.38 1.53 2.95
N LYS A 270 9.84 1.93 4.08
CA LYS A 270 10.12 1.30 5.37
C LYS A 270 8.91 1.35 6.30
N ARG A 271 8.76 0.34 7.14
CA ARG A 271 7.83 0.38 8.27
C ARG A 271 8.51 1.16 9.39
N LEU A 272 7.87 2.24 9.83
CA LEU A 272 8.38 3.14 10.88
C LEU A 272 7.95 2.67 12.26
N ASP A 273 6.68 2.28 12.39
CA ASP A 273 6.13 1.76 13.62
C ASP A 273 5.65 0.32 13.44
N ASP A 274 6.27 -0.59 14.19
CA ASP A 274 5.94 -2.01 14.14
C ASP A 274 4.62 -2.31 14.86
N ARG A 275 4.30 -1.56 15.89
CA ARG A 275 3.03 -1.67 16.64
C ARG A 275 1.86 -0.98 15.92
N GLY A 276 2.16 -0.13 14.95
CA GLY A 276 1.17 0.53 14.10
C GLY A 276 0.63 -0.35 12.96
N VAL A 277 1.12 -1.58 12.82
CA VAL A 277 0.73 -2.49 11.73
C VAL A 277 0.20 -3.80 12.30
N ALA A 278 -1.01 -4.18 11.91
CA ALA A 278 -1.55 -5.50 12.22
C ALA A 278 -1.85 -6.28 10.93
N VAL A 279 -1.34 -7.50 10.86
CA VAL A 279 -1.52 -8.43 9.74
C VAL A 279 -2.38 -9.59 10.17
N GLY A 280 -3.60 -9.64 9.67
CA GLY A 280 -4.49 -10.77 9.87
C GLY A 280 -4.39 -11.79 8.74
N THR A 281 -4.50 -13.05 9.08
CA THR A 281 -4.54 -14.17 8.12
C THR A 281 -5.78 -15.01 8.41
N LEU A 282 -6.58 -15.29 7.38
CA LEU A 282 -7.68 -16.25 7.51
C LEU A 282 -7.11 -17.66 7.64
N ALA A 283 -7.72 -18.46 8.51
CA ALA A 283 -7.31 -19.85 8.67
C ALA A 283 -7.42 -20.59 7.34
N THR A 284 -6.41 -21.36 7.02
CA THR A 284 -6.46 -22.39 5.98
C THR A 284 -6.89 -23.69 6.62
N THR A 285 -7.77 -24.46 5.96
CA THR A 285 -8.25 -25.77 6.45
C THR A 285 -7.16 -26.64 7.04
#